data_8c210d4f76ea0f3fb6e86757a7f7ec7b
#
_entry.id   8c210d4f76ea0f3fb6e86757a7f7ec7b
#
_cell.length_a   1.000
_cell.length_b   1.000
_cell.length_c   1.000
_cell.angle_alpha   90.00
_cell.angle_beta   90.00
_cell.angle_gamma   90.00
#
_symmetry.space_group_name_H-M   'P 1'
#
loop_
_entity.id
_entity.type
_entity.pdbx_description
1 polymer ?
#
loop_
_entity_poly.entity_id
_entity_poly.type
_entity_poly.pdbx_seq_one_letter_code
_entity_poly.pdbx_strand_id
1 'polypeptide(L)'
;SNQVSSELDASLRRMNDRHVGLSLDYKYEDPGEPSRFFFRSDHYPYIRYGIPAVWLFCGTTEDYHREGDMEEKVDYAKMEKVVRLADLVAMDVGNKAGLLQLDVHPQIKARGAHNMKVVWRRR
;
A
#
# COMPACT_ATOMS: atom_id res chain seq x y z
N SER A 1 -3.92 0.54 2.11
CA SER A 1 -4.42 -0.69 2.77
C SER A 1 -5.81 -0.52 3.33
N ASN A 2 -6.10 0.55 4.06
CA ASN A 2 -7.40 0.81 4.69
C ASN A 2 -8.55 1.03 3.69
N GLN A 3 -8.24 1.30 2.45
CA GLN A 3 -9.26 1.50 1.40
C GLN A 3 -9.93 0.17 0.98
N VAL A 4 -9.29 -0.94 1.20
CA VAL A 4 -9.75 -2.25 0.70
C VAL A 4 -9.98 -3.25 1.83
N SER A 5 -9.11 -3.25 2.84
CA SER A 5 -9.15 -4.17 3.98
C SER A 5 -8.69 -3.46 5.24
N SER A 6 -9.62 -3.17 6.12
CA SER A 6 -9.31 -2.64 7.46
C SER A 6 -8.54 -3.66 8.30
N GLU A 7 -8.70 -4.95 8.01
CA GLU A 7 -7.96 -6.01 8.68
C GLU A 7 -6.46 -5.97 8.34
N LEU A 8 -6.11 -5.74 7.06
CA LEU A 8 -4.72 -5.54 6.65
C LEU A 8 -4.13 -4.26 7.28
N ASP A 9 -4.90 -3.18 7.32
CA ASP A 9 -4.48 -1.94 7.96
C ASP A 9 -4.27 -2.10 9.47
N ALA A 10 -5.15 -2.82 10.13
CA ALA A 10 -5.00 -3.14 11.55
C ALA A 10 -3.74 -3.96 11.84
N SER A 11 -3.40 -4.90 10.97
CA SER A 11 -2.14 -5.65 11.04
C SER A 11 -0.93 -4.72 10.89
N LEU A 12 -0.93 -3.86 9.86
CA LEU A 12 0.13 -2.91 9.60
C LEU A 12 0.38 -1.98 10.82
N ARG A 13 -0.68 -1.37 11.35
CA ARG A 13 -0.58 -0.50 12.53
C ARG A 13 -0.08 -1.26 13.74
N ARG A 14 -0.64 -2.43 14.04
CA ARG A 14 -0.23 -3.25 15.17
C ARG A 14 1.25 -3.64 15.13
N MET A 15 1.74 -4.07 13.97
CA MET A 15 3.14 -4.44 13.79
C MET A 15 4.05 -3.21 13.91
N ASN A 16 3.64 -2.09 13.33
CA ASN A 16 4.38 -0.84 13.44
C ASN A 16 4.48 -0.37 14.90
N ASP A 17 3.37 -0.27 15.60
CA ASP A 17 3.30 0.30 16.94
C ASP A 17 4.06 -0.55 17.97
N ARG A 18 4.05 -1.87 17.78
CA ARG A 18 4.72 -2.80 18.71
C ARG A 18 6.20 -2.98 18.46
N HIS A 19 6.67 -2.84 17.23
CA HIS A 19 7.99 -3.35 16.86
C HIS A 19 8.87 -2.37 16.08
N VAL A 20 8.31 -1.35 15.45
CA VAL A 20 9.07 -0.52 14.49
C VAL A 20 9.01 0.98 14.81
N GLY A 21 7.82 1.53 15.03
CA GLY A 21 7.62 2.91 15.41
C GLY A 21 7.84 3.93 14.29
N LEU A 22 7.45 3.59 13.06
CA LEU A 22 7.42 4.55 11.96
C LEU A 22 6.20 5.47 12.08
N SER A 23 6.34 6.73 11.65
CA SER A 23 5.20 7.61 11.42
C SER A 23 4.53 7.21 10.11
N LEU A 24 3.31 6.68 10.19
CA LEU A 24 2.53 6.26 9.03
C LEU A 24 1.65 7.41 8.53
N ASP A 25 1.89 7.86 7.30
CA ASP A 25 1.08 8.86 6.62
C ASP A 25 0.21 8.19 5.55
N TYR A 26 -1.08 8.44 5.58
CA TYR A 26 -2.09 7.83 4.70
C TYR A 26 -2.56 8.78 3.58
N LYS A 27 -1.91 9.92 3.42
CA LYS A 27 -2.30 10.95 2.46
C LYS A 27 -2.47 10.41 1.02
N TYR A 28 -1.62 9.48 0.61
CA TYR A 28 -1.66 8.91 -0.74
C TYR A 28 -2.64 7.75 -0.91
N GLU A 29 -3.33 7.34 0.14
CA GLU A 29 -4.39 6.32 0.05
C GLU A 29 -5.71 6.89 -0.48
N ASP A 30 -5.91 8.19 -0.42
CA ASP A 30 -7.11 8.82 -0.99
C ASP A 30 -7.08 8.73 -2.52
N PRO A 31 -8.05 8.04 -3.16
CA PRO A 31 -8.16 7.97 -4.61
C PRO A 31 -8.38 9.34 -5.29
N GLY A 32 -8.82 10.34 -4.52
CA GLY A 32 -9.00 11.72 -4.96
C GLY A 32 -7.75 12.60 -4.84
N GLU A 33 -6.66 12.07 -4.28
CA GLU A 33 -5.42 12.81 -4.13
C GLU A 33 -4.85 13.21 -5.51
N PRO A 34 -4.49 14.51 -5.71
CA PRO A 34 -4.16 15.03 -7.05
C PRO A 34 -3.01 14.33 -7.76
N SER A 35 -1.99 13.87 -7.02
CA SER A 35 -0.84 13.14 -7.60
C SER A 35 -1.19 11.73 -8.03
N ARG A 36 -2.33 11.19 -7.57
CA ARG A 36 -2.85 9.87 -7.89
C ARG A 36 -1.88 8.72 -7.61
N PHE A 37 -1.05 8.85 -6.58
CA PHE A 37 -0.07 7.82 -6.22
C PHE A 37 -0.70 6.47 -5.92
N PHE A 38 -1.91 6.44 -5.37
CA PHE A 38 -2.66 5.20 -5.16
C PHE A 38 -2.73 4.28 -6.39
N PHE A 39 -2.67 4.84 -7.60
CA PHE A 39 -2.84 4.12 -8.86
C PHE A 39 -1.52 3.83 -9.59
N ARG A 40 -0.36 4.22 -9.03
CA ARG A 40 0.89 4.34 -9.80
C ARG A 40 1.93 3.27 -9.53
N SER A 41 1.61 2.23 -8.74
CA SER A 41 2.56 1.16 -8.44
C SER A 41 1.89 -0.21 -8.47
N ASP A 42 2.67 -1.26 -8.33
CA ASP A 42 2.28 -2.66 -8.54
C ASP A 42 1.23 -3.19 -7.56
N HIS A 43 1.01 -2.52 -6.42
CA HIS A 43 -0.07 -2.86 -5.50
C HIS A 43 -1.46 -2.68 -6.15
N TYR A 44 -1.61 -1.71 -7.03
CA TYR A 44 -2.91 -1.37 -7.62
C TYR A 44 -3.50 -2.47 -8.52
N PRO A 45 -2.76 -3.16 -9.39
CA PRO A 45 -3.25 -4.34 -10.09
C PRO A 45 -3.86 -5.38 -9.17
N TYR A 46 -3.22 -5.71 -8.06
CA TYR A 46 -3.75 -6.66 -7.08
C TYR A 46 -5.05 -6.16 -6.44
N ILE A 47 -5.06 -4.92 -5.98
CA ILE A 47 -6.24 -4.27 -5.39
C ILE A 47 -7.45 -4.35 -6.33
N ARG A 48 -7.25 -4.13 -7.62
CA ARG A 48 -8.31 -4.23 -8.64
C ARG A 48 -8.97 -5.60 -8.72
N TYR A 49 -8.23 -6.64 -8.39
CA TYR A 49 -8.75 -8.02 -8.35
C TYR A 49 -9.24 -8.44 -6.96
N GLY A 50 -9.37 -7.50 -6.03
CA GLY A 50 -9.84 -7.78 -4.68
C GLY A 50 -8.79 -8.44 -3.79
N ILE A 51 -7.51 -8.29 -4.13
CA ILE A 51 -6.40 -8.76 -3.31
C ILE A 51 -5.87 -7.57 -2.52
N PRO A 52 -6.02 -7.55 -1.18
CA PRO A 52 -5.49 -6.47 -0.36
C PRO A 52 -3.98 -6.36 -0.51
N ALA A 53 -3.49 -5.14 -0.68
CA ALA A 53 -2.07 -4.88 -0.82
C ALA A 53 -1.67 -3.60 -0.09
N VAL A 54 -0.42 -3.55 0.35
CA VAL A 54 0.22 -2.38 0.96
C VAL A 54 1.33 -1.90 0.05
N TRP A 55 1.41 -0.60 -0.11
CA TRP A 55 2.56 0.06 -0.71
C TRP A 55 3.22 0.95 0.35
N LEU A 56 4.42 0.57 0.75
CA LEU A 56 5.25 1.35 1.66
C LEU A 56 6.04 2.36 0.83
N PHE A 57 5.60 3.59 0.84
CA PHE A 57 6.11 4.67 0.00
C PHE A 57 6.54 5.85 0.86
N CYS A 58 7.73 6.38 0.62
CA CYS A 58 8.30 7.48 1.40
C CYS A 58 8.12 8.87 0.76
N GLY A 59 7.31 8.95 -0.30
CA GLY A 59 7.14 10.18 -1.07
C GLY A 59 8.15 10.29 -2.20
N THR A 60 8.18 11.46 -2.84
CA THR A 60 9.11 11.78 -3.92
C THR A 60 10.16 12.78 -3.45
N THR A 61 11.37 12.60 -3.94
CA THR A 61 12.50 13.54 -3.79
C THR A 61 12.69 14.33 -5.09
N GLU A 62 13.57 15.29 -5.09
CA GLU A 62 13.98 16.00 -6.32
C GLU A 62 14.62 15.05 -7.35
N ASP A 63 15.19 13.96 -6.88
CA ASP A 63 15.87 12.95 -7.71
C ASP A 63 14.94 11.84 -8.19
N TYR A 64 13.66 11.85 -7.80
CA TYR A 64 12.71 10.80 -8.14
C TYR A 64 12.66 10.54 -9.65
N HIS A 65 13.02 9.32 -10.07
CA HIS A 65 13.15 8.88 -11.47
C HIS A 65 14.17 9.70 -12.29
N ARG A 66 15.27 10.16 -11.66
CA ARG A 66 16.35 10.90 -12.29
C ARG A 66 17.70 10.24 -12.01
N GLU A 67 18.73 10.68 -12.74
CA GLU A 67 20.11 10.18 -12.58
C GLU A 67 20.71 10.49 -11.19
N GLY A 68 20.17 11.50 -10.51
CA GLY A 68 20.59 11.88 -9.16
C GLY A 68 20.04 10.99 -8.04
N ASP A 69 19.22 9.97 -8.35
CA ASP A 69 18.71 9.01 -7.38
C ASP A 69 19.75 7.93 -7.11
N MET A 70 20.74 8.31 -6.31
CA MET A 70 21.97 7.55 -6.04
C MET A 70 21.92 6.90 -4.66
N GLU A 71 22.69 5.81 -4.49
CA GLU A 71 22.72 5.02 -3.26
C GLU A 71 23.19 5.79 -2.02
N GLU A 72 24.05 6.79 -2.19
CA GLU A 72 24.55 7.61 -1.08
C GLU A 72 23.48 8.47 -0.43
N LYS A 73 22.35 8.68 -1.11
CA LYS A 73 21.20 9.44 -0.61
C LYS A 73 20.18 8.59 0.14
N VAL A 74 20.39 7.28 0.20
CA VAL A 74 19.47 6.35 0.87
C VAL A 74 19.60 6.47 2.39
N ASP A 75 18.49 6.71 3.07
CA ASP A 75 18.39 6.57 4.53
C ASP A 75 18.27 5.09 4.88
N TYR A 76 19.42 4.43 5.06
CA TYR A 76 19.48 3.00 5.36
C TYR A 76 18.84 2.65 6.69
N ALA A 77 18.87 3.54 7.69
CA ALA A 77 18.23 3.31 8.98
C ALA A 77 16.70 3.29 8.84
N LYS A 78 16.14 4.18 8.04
CA LYS A 78 14.72 4.17 7.69
C LYS A 78 14.36 2.97 6.82
N MET A 79 15.20 2.63 5.85
CA MET A 79 15.00 1.48 4.96
C MET A 79 14.93 0.17 5.76
N GLU A 80 15.84 -0.04 6.73
CA GLU A 80 15.79 -1.19 7.65
C GLU A 80 14.43 -1.29 8.36
N LYS A 81 13.94 -0.19 8.89
CA LYS A 81 12.63 -0.15 9.58
C LYS A 81 11.47 -0.50 8.63
N VAL A 82 11.52 0.01 7.41
CA VAL A 82 10.48 -0.28 6.40
C VAL A 82 10.49 -1.77 6.02
N VAL A 83 11.67 -2.34 5.79
CA VAL A 83 11.82 -3.77 5.49
C VAL A 83 11.34 -4.63 6.66
N ARG A 84 11.71 -4.29 7.89
CA ARG A 84 11.24 -4.98 9.10
C ARG A 84 9.72 -4.92 9.23
N LEU A 85 9.11 -3.76 8.97
CA LEU A 85 7.65 -3.63 8.99
C LEU A 85 6.99 -4.51 7.93
N ALA A 86 7.53 -4.53 6.71
CA ALA A 86 7.02 -5.37 5.63
C ALA A 86 7.05 -6.86 6.00
N ASP A 87 8.17 -7.32 6.54
CA ASP A 87 8.34 -8.71 6.99
C ASP A 87 7.35 -9.08 8.10
N LEU A 88 7.26 -8.26 9.14
CA LEU A 88 6.33 -8.48 10.27
C LEU A 88 4.87 -8.55 9.81
N VAL A 89 4.45 -7.67 8.91
CA VAL A 89 3.09 -7.70 8.34
C VAL A 89 2.88 -8.95 7.50
N ALA A 90 3.86 -9.31 6.68
CA ALA A 90 3.79 -10.53 5.87
C ALA A 90 3.65 -11.78 6.73
N MET A 91 4.42 -11.88 7.82
CA MET A 91 4.34 -12.98 8.78
C MET A 91 3.01 -13.01 9.54
N ASP A 92 2.52 -11.86 10.00
CA ASP A 92 1.24 -11.75 10.73
C ASP A 92 0.06 -12.17 9.85
N VAL A 93 0.05 -11.72 8.59
CA VAL A 93 -0.99 -12.07 7.63
C VAL A 93 -0.84 -13.51 7.13
N GLY A 94 0.39 -13.95 6.85
CA GLY A 94 0.67 -15.29 6.34
C GLY A 94 0.37 -16.42 7.33
N ASN A 95 0.47 -16.14 8.62
CA ASN A 95 0.15 -17.10 9.68
C ASN A 95 -1.34 -17.05 10.10
N LYS A 96 -2.12 -16.17 9.52
CA LYS A 96 -3.54 -16.07 9.80
C LYS A 96 -4.32 -17.27 9.24
N ALA A 97 -5.25 -17.78 10.00
CA ALA A 97 -6.21 -18.77 9.52
C ALA A 97 -7.25 -18.11 8.59
N GLY A 98 -7.15 -18.38 7.29
CA GLY A 98 -8.06 -17.87 6.26
C GLY A 98 -7.60 -16.58 5.60
N LEU A 99 -8.38 -16.14 4.62
CA LEU A 99 -8.10 -14.96 3.83
C LEU A 99 -8.44 -13.66 4.59
N LEU A 100 -7.75 -12.58 4.25
CA LEU A 100 -8.11 -11.25 4.72
C LEU A 100 -9.51 -10.86 4.25
N GLN A 101 -10.26 -10.24 5.14
CA GLN A 101 -11.57 -9.71 4.80
C GLN A 101 -11.45 -8.44 3.96
N LEU A 102 -12.33 -8.32 2.96
CA LEU A 102 -12.48 -7.12 2.16
C LEU A 102 -13.64 -6.29 2.69
N ASP A 103 -13.38 -5.03 3.01
CA ASP A 103 -14.43 -4.06 3.35
C ASP A 103 -15.08 -3.49 2.09
N VAL A 104 -14.33 -3.52 0.99
CA VAL A 104 -14.72 -2.97 -0.30
C VAL A 104 -14.43 -4.01 -1.38
N HIS A 105 -15.42 -4.29 -2.21
CA HIS A 105 -15.25 -5.14 -3.38
C HIS A 105 -15.07 -4.27 -4.62
N PRO A 106 -13.86 -4.25 -5.23
CA PRO A 106 -13.66 -3.52 -6.47
C PRO A 106 -14.46 -4.16 -7.60
N GLN A 107 -15.28 -3.37 -8.29
CA GLN A 107 -15.93 -3.79 -9.52
C GLN A 107 -15.03 -3.42 -10.70
N ILE A 108 -14.44 -4.43 -11.33
CA ILE A 108 -13.66 -4.26 -12.54
C ILE A 108 -14.64 -4.27 -13.71
N LYS A 109 -14.77 -3.14 -14.42
CA LYS A 109 -15.50 -3.11 -15.69
C LYS A 109 -14.70 -3.85 -16.75
N ALA A 110 -15.41 -4.69 -17.53
CA ALA A 110 -14.83 -5.50 -18.58
C ALA A 110 -14.00 -4.70 -19.60
N ARG A 111 -13.02 -5.38 -20.17
CA ARG A 111 -12.05 -4.89 -21.15
C ARG A 111 -12.67 -4.08 -22.28
N GLY A 112 -12.07 -2.97 -22.62
CA GLY A 112 -12.40 -2.13 -23.77
C GLY A 112 -12.32 -0.63 -23.49
N ALA A 113 -12.29 -0.22 -22.24
CA ALA A 113 -12.09 1.17 -21.91
C ALA A 113 -10.67 1.37 -21.39
N HIS A 114 -9.88 2.20 -22.03
CA HIS A 114 -8.63 2.75 -21.51
C HIS A 114 -8.81 3.47 -20.17
N ASN A 115 -10.04 3.59 -19.70
CA ASN A 115 -10.46 4.16 -18.43
C ASN A 115 -11.23 3.12 -17.62
N MET A 116 -10.55 2.11 -17.09
CA MET A 116 -11.18 1.25 -16.10
C MET A 116 -11.40 2.03 -14.81
N LYS A 117 -12.62 2.46 -14.58
CA LYS A 117 -13.04 3.02 -13.29
C LYS A 117 -13.25 1.84 -12.32
N VAL A 118 -12.48 1.80 -11.27
CA VAL A 118 -12.78 0.95 -10.13
C VAL A 118 -13.89 1.63 -9.35
N VAL A 119 -15.03 0.97 -9.26
CA VAL A 119 -16.13 1.45 -8.43
C VAL A 119 -16.05 0.72 -7.10
N TRP A 120 -15.76 1.47 -6.05
CA TRP A 120 -15.72 0.97 -4.69
C TRP A 120 -17.15 0.92 -4.14
N ARG A 121 -17.64 -0.26 -3.79
CA ARG A 121 -18.90 -0.40 -3.05
C ARG A 121 -18.59 -0.87 -1.65
N ARG A 122 -18.92 -0.05 -0.66
CA ARG A 122 -18.95 -0.49 0.74
C ARG A 122 -20.11 -1.48 0.92
N ARG A 123 -19.88 -2.52 1.69
CA ARG A 123 -20.94 -3.41 2.14
C ARG A 123 -21.80 -2.75 3.20
#